data_009bdf8a5066b5bc5ba072a1e60ce826
#
_entry.id   009bdf8a5066b5bc5ba072a1e60ce826
#
_cell.length_a   1.000
_cell.length_b   1.000
_cell.length_c   1.000
_cell.angle_alpha   90.00
_cell.angle_beta   90.00
_cell.angle_gamma   90.00
#
_symmetry.space_group_name_H-M   'P 1'
#
loop_
_entity.id
_entity.type
_entity.pdbx_description
1 polymer ?
#
loop_
_entity_poly.entity_id
_entity_poly.type
_entity_poly.pdbx_seq_one_letter_code
_entity_poly.pdbx_strand_id
1 'polypeptide(L)'
;LFTPLFTAKPHVFVSAASPLAEKSALTLDDLKPYPRLSYEQGEHNAFYFSEEILSTLDSKKDILVRDRATLFNLLIGLDGYTICSGVISEALNGPNIRAVPLLVDDSMEIGYLTHKQVQPGRFGKQYIEILKKYTEQV
;
A
#
# COMPACT_ATOMS: atom_id res chain seq x y z
N LEU A 1 -12.76 -14.30 10.35
CA LEU A 1 -13.32 -13.08 10.92
C LEU A 1 -12.33 -11.93 10.70
N PHE A 2 -12.75 -10.89 10.01
CA PHE A 2 -11.96 -9.66 9.83
C PHE A 2 -12.25 -8.70 11.00
N THR A 3 -11.20 -8.12 11.56
CA THR A 3 -11.30 -7.06 12.57
C THR A 3 -10.54 -5.83 12.07
N PRO A 4 -11.22 -4.71 11.80
CA PRO A 4 -10.57 -3.50 11.33
C PRO A 4 -9.72 -2.87 12.44
N LEU A 5 -8.62 -2.24 12.07
CA LEU A 5 -7.74 -1.47 12.94
C LEU A 5 -7.82 0.03 12.63
N PHE A 6 -7.72 0.39 11.35
CA PHE A 6 -7.83 1.78 10.92
C PHE A 6 -8.19 1.86 9.44
N THR A 7 -8.66 3.02 9.03
CA THR A 7 -8.95 3.35 7.63
C THR A 7 -7.83 4.21 7.08
N ALA A 8 -7.21 3.77 5.99
CA ALA A 8 -6.18 4.51 5.28
C ALA A 8 -6.76 5.23 4.06
N LYS A 9 -6.34 6.48 3.85
CA LYS A 9 -6.58 7.18 2.58
C LYS A 9 -5.52 6.77 1.57
N PRO A 10 -5.84 6.72 0.27
CA PRO A 10 -4.89 6.38 -0.76
C PRO A 10 -3.69 7.33 -0.79
N HIS A 11 -2.51 6.75 -0.93
CA HIS A 11 -1.24 7.42 -1.15
C HIS A 11 -0.54 6.77 -2.34
N VAL A 12 0.48 7.44 -2.82
CA VAL A 12 1.36 6.93 -3.87
C VAL A 12 2.76 6.85 -3.33
N PHE A 13 3.38 5.67 -3.40
CA PHE A 13 4.81 5.55 -3.18
C PHE A 13 5.55 5.88 -4.48
N VAL A 14 6.52 6.77 -4.37
CA VAL A 14 7.39 7.20 -5.46
C VAL A 14 8.84 7.29 -4.95
N SER A 15 9.79 7.27 -5.87
CA SER A 15 11.17 7.60 -5.53
C SER A 15 11.24 9.03 -4.97
N ALA A 16 12.05 9.23 -3.93
CA ALA A 16 12.30 10.58 -3.39
C ALA A 16 12.92 11.52 -4.42
N ALA A 17 13.56 10.99 -5.46
CA ALA A 17 14.15 11.76 -6.57
C ALA A 17 13.13 12.03 -7.70
N SER A 18 11.94 11.45 -7.65
CA SER A 18 10.89 11.68 -8.66
C SER A 18 10.32 13.09 -8.55
N PRO A 19 9.99 13.73 -9.68
CA PRO A 19 9.23 15.00 -9.66
C PRO A 19 7.90 14.90 -8.93
N LEU A 20 7.29 13.71 -8.89
CA LEU A 20 6.05 13.46 -8.16
C LEU A 20 6.23 13.62 -6.64
N ALA A 21 7.42 13.40 -6.12
CA ALA A 21 7.72 13.52 -4.69
C ALA A 21 7.71 14.96 -4.17
N GLU A 22 7.82 15.94 -5.06
CA GLU A 22 7.80 17.36 -4.71
C GLU A 22 6.38 17.93 -4.52
N LYS A 23 5.36 17.21 -5.00
CA LYS A 23 3.96 17.63 -4.89
C LYS A 23 3.40 17.31 -3.50
N SER A 24 2.54 18.19 -3.01
CA SER A 24 1.82 18.00 -1.74
C SER A 24 0.70 16.94 -1.85
N ALA A 25 0.17 16.74 -3.05
CA ALA A 25 -0.81 15.72 -3.39
C ALA A 25 -0.76 15.42 -4.89
N LEU A 26 -1.22 14.25 -5.29
CA LEU A 26 -1.24 13.77 -6.67
C LEU A 26 -2.68 13.47 -7.12
N THR A 27 -2.93 13.67 -8.40
CA THR A 27 -4.14 13.20 -9.08
C THR A 27 -3.82 11.98 -9.95
N LEU A 28 -4.83 11.24 -10.38
CA LEU A 28 -4.63 10.13 -11.34
C LEU A 28 -4.02 10.60 -12.67
N ASP A 29 -4.32 11.83 -13.08
CA ASP A 29 -3.73 12.41 -14.31
C ASP A 29 -2.22 12.65 -14.18
N ASP A 30 -1.75 13.02 -13.00
CA ASP A 30 -0.32 13.19 -12.73
C ASP A 30 0.47 11.88 -12.91
N LEU A 31 -0.18 10.75 -12.70
CA LEU A 31 0.44 9.41 -12.73
C LEU A 31 0.54 8.83 -14.15
N LYS A 32 -0.25 9.31 -15.10
CA LYS A 32 -0.34 8.75 -16.47
C LYS A 32 1.00 8.59 -17.20
N PRO A 33 1.97 9.52 -17.10
CA PRO A 33 3.26 9.39 -17.78
C PRO A 33 4.16 8.28 -17.20
N TYR A 34 3.90 7.86 -15.96
CA TYR A 34 4.79 7.00 -15.16
C TYR A 34 4.35 5.52 -15.21
N PRO A 35 5.29 4.56 -15.15
CA PRO A 35 4.93 3.16 -15.06
C PRO A 35 4.33 2.84 -13.67
N ARG A 36 3.21 2.13 -13.68
CA ARG A 36 2.58 1.60 -12.48
C ARG A 36 3.22 0.28 -12.09
N LEU A 37 3.54 0.15 -10.81
CA LEU A 37 3.98 -1.08 -10.20
C LEU A 37 2.89 -1.58 -9.26
N SER A 38 2.47 -2.82 -9.45
CA SER A 38 1.45 -3.46 -8.64
C SER A 38 1.80 -4.92 -8.35
N TYR A 39 1.19 -5.48 -7.31
CA TYR A 39 1.38 -6.88 -6.98
C TYR A 39 0.52 -7.78 -7.87
N GLU A 40 1.07 -8.94 -8.25
CA GLU A 40 0.30 -10.00 -8.88
C GLU A 40 -0.77 -10.51 -7.91
N GLN A 41 -2.04 -10.43 -8.29
CA GLN A 41 -3.17 -10.74 -7.41
C GLN A 41 -3.62 -12.21 -7.46
N GLY A 42 -2.99 -13.05 -8.30
CA GLY A 42 -3.38 -14.44 -8.49
C GLY A 42 -4.66 -14.64 -9.32
N GLU A 43 -5.17 -15.88 -9.33
CA GLU A 43 -6.27 -16.29 -10.24
C GLU A 43 -7.65 -15.78 -9.80
N HIS A 44 -7.84 -15.46 -8.52
CA HIS A 44 -9.12 -15.00 -7.94
C HIS A 44 -9.13 -13.49 -7.69
N ASN A 45 -8.62 -12.73 -8.62
CA ASN A 45 -8.54 -11.28 -8.52
C ASN A 45 -9.96 -10.67 -8.61
N ALA A 46 -10.43 -10.14 -7.49
CA ALA A 46 -11.65 -9.34 -7.42
C ALA A 46 -11.36 -8.08 -6.60
N PHE A 47 -12.01 -6.98 -6.98
CA PHE A 47 -11.85 -5.68 -6.28
C PHE A 47 -11.94 -5.80 -4.75
N TYR A 48 -12.91 -6.57 -4.23
CA TYR A 48 -13.13 -6.74 -2.79
C TYR A 48 -12.07 -7.59 -2.06
N PHE A 49 -11.27 -8.34 -2.80
CA PHE A 49 -10.24 -9.24 -2.25
C PHE A 49 -8.83 -8.82 -2.64
N SER A 50 -8.69 -7.68 -3.30
CA SER A 50 -7.38 -7.17 -3.68
C SER A 50 -6.66 -6.55 -2.48
N GLU A 51 -5.36 -6.75 -2.43
CA GLU A 51 -4.49 -6.19 -1.39
C GLU A 51 -4.15 -4.72 -1.63
N GLU A 52 -4.47 -4.21 -2.79
CA GLU A 52 -4.13 -2.85 -3.21
C GLU A 52 -5.39 -2.04 -3.51
N ILE A 53 -5.36 -0.77 -3.13
CA ILE A 53 -6.36 0.22 -3.56
C ILE A 53 -6.23 0.41 -5.08
N LEU A 54 -7.37 0.46 -5.77
CA LEU A 54 -7.40 0.64 -7.23
C LEU A 54 -6.59 -0.42 -8.01
N SER A 55 -6.51 -1.65 -7.49
CA SER A 55 -5.79 -2.75 -8.13
C SER A 55 -6.29 -3.10 -9.53
N THR A 56 -7.56 -2.80 -9.82
CA THR A 56 -8.21 -3.02 -11.12
C THR A 56 -8.13 -1.82 -12.05
N LEU A 57 -7.46 -0.74 -11.64
CA LEU A 57 -7.26 0.45 -12.48
C LEU A 57 -6.37 0.10 -13.67
N ASP A 58 -6.86 0.33 -14.88
CA ASP A 58 -6.09 0.17 -16.11
C ASP A 58 -4.98 1.21 -16.21
N SER A 59 -3.77 0.75 -16.47
CA SER A 59 -2.61 1.58 -16.77
C SER A 59 -1.94 1.10 -18.05
N LYS A 60 -1.53 2.05 -18.90
CA LYS A 60 -0.83 1.73 -20.16
C LYS A 60 0.57 1.14 -19.95
N LYS A 61 1.16 1.39 -18.79
CA LYS A 61 2.51 0.92 -18.41
C LYS A 61 2.43 0.22 -17.07
N ASP A 62 1.88 -0.98 -17.08
CA ASP A 62 1.65 -1.76 -15.86
C ASP A 62 2.71 -2.86 -15.71
N ILE A 63 3.37 -2.90 -14.54
CA ILE A 63 4.40 -3.88 -14.21
C ILE A 63 3.95 -4.62 -12.96
N LEU A 64 3.74 -5.93 -13.11
CA LEU A 64 3.36 -6.80 -12.00
C LEU A 64 4.60 -7.38 -11.32
N VAL A 65 4.62 -7.31 -10.00
CA VAL A 65 5.70 -7.84 -9.16
C VAL A 65 5.13 -8.80 -8.10
N ARG A 66 5.98 -9.62 -7.49
CA ARG A 66 5.55 -10.60 -6.47
C ARG A 66 6.01 -10.26 -5.07
N ASP A 67 6.96 -9.36 -4.93
CA ASP A 67 7.53 -9.01 -3.63
C ASP A 67 7.84 -7.52 -3.50
N ARG A 68 7.89 -7.07 -2.24
CA ARG A 68 8.09 -5.66 -1.90
C ARG A 68 9.49 -5.15 -2.26
N ALA A 69 10.51 -5.97 -2.13
CA ALA A 69 11.89 -5.54 -2.42
C ALA A 69 12.05 -5.22 -3.91
N THR A 70 11.56 -6.10 -4.78
CA THR A 70 11.52 -5.87 -6.23
C THR A 70 10.70 -4.61 -6.57
N LEU A 71 9.52 -4.45 -5.95
CA LEU A 71 8.69 -3.26 -6.16
C LEU A 71 9.46 -1.97 -5.84
N PHE A 72 10.11 -1.89 -4.69
CA PHE A 72 10.85 -0.69 -4.28
C PHE A 72 12.07 -0.41 -5.16
N ASN A 73 12.80 -1.43 -5.56
CA ASN A 73 13.91 -1.28 -6.48
C ASN A 73 13.46 -0.73 -7.84
N LEU A 74 12.34 -1.21 -8.36
CA LEU A 74 11.78 -0.74 -9.63
C LEU A 74 11.15 0.66 -9.51
N LEU A 75 10.56 1.02 -8.37
CA LEU A 75 10.11 2.39 -8.12
C LEU A 75 11.25 3.38 -8.32
N ILE A 76 12.42 3.07 -7.77
CA ILE A 76 13.62 3.90 -7.87
C ILE A 76 14.21 3.82 -9.28
N GLY A 77 14.41 2.62 -9.80
CA GLY A 77 15.13 2.39 -11.06
C GLY A 77 14.37 2.82 -12.31
N LEU A 78 13.04 2.81 -12.29
CA LEU A 78 12.19 3.12 -13.44
C LEU A 78 11.42 4.44 -13.28
N ASP A 79 11.61 5.16 -12.19
CA ASP A 79 10.79 6.31 -11.81
C ASP A 79 9.28 5.98 -11.89
N GLY A 80 8.93 4.83 -11.30
CA GLY A 80 7.56 4.32 -11.27
C GLY A 80 6.78 4.77 -10.05
N TYR A 81 5.55 4.30 -9.95
CA TYR A 81 4.69 4.54 -8.79
C TYR A 81 3.90 3.29 -8.39
N THR A 82 3.48 3.23 -7.13
CA THR A 82 2.48 2.28 -6.65
C THR A 82 1.47 2.97 -5.75
N ILE A 83 0.20 2.54 -5.82
CA ILE A 83 -0.88 3.08 -4.99
C ILE A 83 -1.00 2.21 -3.74
N CYS A 84 -1.04 2.83 -2.57
CA CYS A 84 -0.94 2.14 -1.27
C CYS A 84 -1.62 2.91 -0.14
N SER A 85 -1.51 2.38 1.07
CA SER A 85 -2.03 3.00 2.30
C SER A 85 -1.23 4.23 2.77
N GLY A 86 -0.03 4.44 2.25
CA GLY A 86 0.88 5.49 2.70
C GLY A 86 1.69 5.15 3.96
N VAL A 87 1.45 4.00 4.57
CA VAL A 87 2.17 3.59 5.78
C VAL A 87 3.55 3.06 5.41
N ILE A 88 4.58 3.80 5.80
CA ILE A 88 5.98 3.43 5.57
C ILE A 88 6.83 3.83 6.77
N SER A 89 7.77 2.96 7.15
CA SER A 89 8.77 3.27 8.18
C SER A 89 10.08 3.65 7.50
N GLU A 90 10.50 4.89 7.65
CA GLU A 90 11.79 5.36 7.13
C GLU A 90 12.97 4.63 7.78
N ALA A 91 12.85 4.28 9.06
CA ALA A 91 13.86 3.52 9.77
C ALA A 91 14.13 2.13 9.16
N LEU A 92 13.10 1.51 8.55
CA LEU A 92 13.20 0.19 7.91
C LEU A 92 13.44 0.25 6.41
N ASN A 93 12.94 1.28 5.73
CA ASN A 93 12.96 1.37 4.27
C ASN A 93 13.93 2.44 3.73
N GLY A 94 14.52 3.24 4.62
CA GLY A 94 15.38 4.36 4.25
C GLY A 94 14.60 5.56 3.67
N PRO A 95 15.31 6.64 3.31
CA PRO A 95 14.70 7.90 2.87
C PRO A 95 14.37 7.94 1.37
N ASN A 96 14.63 6.85 0.63
CA ASN A 96 14.57 6.86 -0.84
C ASN A 96 13.16 6.73 -1.43
N ILE A 97 12.17 6.39 -0.59
CA ILE A 97 10.76 6.27 -0.97
C ILE A 97 9.95 7.32 -0.22
N ARG A 98 9.08 8.02 -0.93
CA ARG A 98 8.12 8.96 -0.35
C ARG A 98 6.69 8.52 -0.59
N ALA A 99 5.85 8.74 0.42
CA ALA A 99 4.41 8.60 0.32
C ALA A 99 3.80 9.98 0.05
N VAL A 100 3.10 10.12 -1.07
CA VAL A 100 2.39 11.36 -1.45
C VAL A 100 0.89 11.08 -1.48
N PRO A 101 0.04 11.91 -0.84
CA PRO A 101 -1.41 11.73 -0.87
C PRO A 101 -1.96 11.68 -2.30
N LEU A 102 -2.89 10.76 -2.56
CA LEU A 102 -3.61 10.66 -3.83
C LEU A 102 -5.03 11.20 -3.66
N LEU A 103 -5.40 12.16 -4.50
CA LEU A 103 -6.72 12.81 -4.49
C LEU A 103 -7.75 11.94 -5.23
N VAL A 104 -8.26 10.93 -4.54
CA VAL A 104 -9.36 10.08 -4.99
C VAL A 104 -10.35 9.91 -3.85
N ASP A 105 -11.62 9.69 -4.19
CA ASP A 105 -12.69 9.42 -3.23
C ASP A 105 -12.77 7.92 -2.95
N ASP A 106 -11.75 7.39 -2.30
CA ASP A 106 -11.63 5.99 -1.95
C ASP A 106 -10.94 5.84 -0.59
N SER A 107 -11.04 4.65 0.00
CA SER A 107 -10.39 4.32 1.27
C SER A 107 -10.12 2.81 1.35
N MET A 108 -9.19 2.45 2.21
CA MET A 108 -8.82 1.08 2.50
C MET A 108 -8.96 0.82 4.00
N GLU A 109 -9.73 -0.20 4.36
CA GLU A 109 -9.73 -0.70 5.74
C GLU A 109 -8.57 -1.67 5.95
N ILE A 110 -7.72 -1.36 6.92
CA ILE A 110 -6.59 -2.19 7.32
C ILE A 110 -6.93 -2.85 8.66
N GLY A 111 -6.71 -4.15 8.74
CA GLY A 111 -7.04 -4.92 9.93
C GLY A 111 -6.35 -6.28 9.95
N TYR A 112 -6.83 -7.17 10.77
CA TYR A 112 -6.31 -8.52 10.88
C TYR A 112 -7.41 -9.57 10.72
N LEU A 113 -7.02 -10.75 10.26
CA LEU A 113 -7.89 -11.90 10.08
C LEU A 113 -7.64 -12.92 11.20
N THR A 114 -8.71 -13.43 11.78
CA THR A 114 -8.67 -14.58 12.70
C THR A 114 -9.56 -15.70 12.20
N HIS A 115 -9.23 -16.93 12.57
CA HIS A 115 -10.10 -18.07 12.30
C HIS A 115 -11.41 -17.95 13.09
N LYS A 116 -12.54 -18.30 12.48
CA LYS A 116 -13.86 -18.15 13.11
C LYS A 116 -14.05 -19.03 14.37
N GLN A 117 -13.43 -20.21 14.37
CA GLN A 117 -13.62 -21.23 15.39
C GLN A 117 -12.40 -21.43 16.31
N VAL A 118 -11.29 -20.83 16.00
CA VAL A 118 -10.03 -20.99 16.76
C VAL A 118 -9.60 -19.64 17.30
N GLN A 119 -9.54 -19.54 18.61
CA GLN A 119 -9.05 -18.33 19.27
C GLN A 119 -7.53 -18.21 19.16
N PRO A 120 -6.99 -17.02 18.95
CA PRO A 120 -5.55 -16.78 18.99
C PRO A 120 -4.95 -17.26 20.33
N GLY A 121 -3.82 -17.94 20.24
CA GLY A 121 -3.05 -18.31 21.43
C GLY A 121 -2.46 -17.09 22.16
N ARG A 122 -1.77 -17.32 23.27
CA ARG A 122 -1.19 -16.26 24.11
C ARG A 122 -0.37 -15.24 23.30
N PHE A 123 0.54 -15.71 22.45
CA PHE A 123 1.39 -14.83 21.64
C PHE A 123 0.60 -14.09 20.56
N GLY A 124 -0.39 -14.75 19.94
CA GLY A 124 -1.27 -14.10 18.96
C GLY A 124 -2.07 -12.96 19.59
N LYS A 125 -2.60 -13.16 20.79
CA LYS A 125 -3.30 -12.10 21.54
C LYS A 125 -2.37 -10.94 21.87
N GLN A 126 -1.16 -11.24 22.35
CA GLN A 126 -0.17 -10.21 22.65
C GLN A 126 0.25 -9.41 21.41
N TYR A 127 0.41 -10.07 20.27
CA TYR A 127 0.70 -9.41 18.99
C TYR A 127 -0.43 -8.47 18.57
N ILE A 128 -1.68 -8.91 18.68
CA ILE A 128 -2.86 -8.08 18.37
C ILE A 128 -2.91 -6.83 19.27
N GLU A 129 -2.64 -6.97 20.58
CA GLU A 129 -2.60 -5.82 21.49
C GLU A 129 -1.50 -4.82 21.13
N ILE A 130 -0.35 -5.31 20.67
CA ILE A 130 0.73 -4.44 20.20
C ILE A 130 0.31 -3.72 18.90
N LEU A 131 -0.27 -4.44 17.94
CA LEU A 131 -0.79 -3.83 16.70
C LEU A 131 -1.77 -2.69 16.99
N LYS A 132 -2.73 -2.90 17.89
CA LYS A 132 -3.70 -1.86 18.28
C LYS A 132 -3.01 -0.61 18.81
N LYS A 133 -2.03 -0.74 19.67
CA LYS A 133 -1.27 0.40 20.20
C LYS A 133 -0.53 1.19 19.12
N TYR A 134 0.04 0.51 18.13
CA TYR A 134 0.71 1.18 17.02
C TYR A 134 -0.26 1.89 16.08
N THR A 135 -1.44 1.32 15.87
CA THR A 135 -2.44 1.91 14.96
C THR A 135 -3.20 3.09 15.56
N GLU A 136 -3.23 3.24 16.88
CA GLU A 136 -3.75 4.44 17.56
C GLU A 136 -2.89 5.69 17.31
N GLN A 137 -1.68 5.52 16.76
CA GLN A 137 -0.73 6.61 16.47
C GLN A 137 -0.70 6.98 14.97
N VAL A 138 -1.42 6.27 14.16
CA VAL A 138 -1.55 6.49 12.71
C VAL A 138 -2.82 7.28 12.42
#